data_eef0c0c8e2462dfeed6a6bdc055e0182
#
_entry.id   eef0c0c8e2462dfeed6a6bdc055e0182
#
_cell.length_a   1.000
_cell.length_b   1.000
_cell.length_c   1.000
_cell.angle_alpha   90.00
_cell.angle_beta   90.00
_cell.angle_gamma   90.00
#
_symmetry.space_group_name_H-M   'P 1'
#
loop_
_entity.id
_entity.type
_entity.pdbx_description
1 polymer ?
#
loop_
_entity_poly.entity_id
_entity_poly.type
_entity_poly.pdbx_seq_one_letter_code
_entity_poly.pdbx_strand_id
1 'polypeptide(L)' 'YHVHQRVRIGLREKLAGAAQGDLAELINELTQQMHAAAEDLHFELAARLRDEIQDLKKELRAMRAAD' A
#
# COMPACT_ATOMS: atom_id res chain seq x y z
N TYR A 1 -11.19 -12.24 -3.06
CA TYR A 1 -10.84 -11.87 -4.41
C TYR A 1 -11.27 -10.50 -4.80
N HIS A 2 -12.60 -10.30 -4.88
CA HIS A 2 -13.15 -9.02 -5.30
C HIS A 2 -12.76 -7.91 -4.34
N VAL A 3 -12.65 -8.23 -3.08
CA VAL A 3 -12.24 -7.27 -2.06
C VAL A 3 -10.83 -6.79 -2.34
N HIS A 4 -9.94 -7.68 -2.72
CA HIS A 4 -8.56 -7.31 -3.03
C HIS A 4 -8.49 -6.36 -4.21
N GLN A 5 -9.27 -6.63 -5.24
CA GLN A 5 -9.30 -5.76 -6.41
C GLN A 5 -9.86 -4.40 -6.08
N ARG A 6 -10.87 -4.34 -5.25
CA ARG A 6 -11.45 -3.08 -4.80
C ARG A 6 -10.46 -2.26 -4.01
N VAL A 7 -9.71 -2.93 -3.14
CA VAL A 7 -8.69 -2.25 -2.35
C VAL A 7 -7.64 -1.63 -3.26
N ARG A 8 -7.21 -2.36 -4.29
CA ARG A 8 -6.24 -1.83 -5.24
C ARG A 8 -6.75 -0.61 -5.97
N ILE A 9 -7.99 -0.68 -6.46
CA ILE A 9 -8.60 0.45 -7.16
C ILE A 9 -8.71 1.64 -6.23
N GLY A 10 -9.15 1.40 -5.00
CA GLY A 10 -9.26 2.46 -4.02
C GLY A 10 -7.92 3.10 -3.69
N LEU A 11 -6.86 2.30 -3.63
CA LEU A 11 -5.53 2.83 -3.39
C LEU A 11 -5.09 3.76 -4.50
N ARG A 12 -5.31 3.38 -5.74
CA ARG A 12 -4.94 4.21 -6.88
C ARG A 12 -5.71 5.51 -6.91
N GLU A 13 -6.98 5.45 -6.59
CA GLU A 13 -7.81 6.65 -6.53
C GLU A 13 -7.32 7.59 -5.43
N LYS A 14 -6.97 7.05 -4.28
CA LYS A 14 -6.43 7.83 -3.19
C LYS A 14 -5.09 8.44 -3.57
N LEU A 15 -4.25 7.68 -4.26
CA LEU A 15 -2.95 8.17 -4.68
C LEU A 15 -3.06 9.37 -5.60
N ALA A 16 -4.08 9.38 -6.46
CA ALA A 16 -4.26 10.46 -7.41
C ALA A 16 -4.46 11.82 -6.74
N GLY A 17 -5.00 11.84 -5.52
CA GLY A 17 -5.23 13.08 -4.80
C GLY A 17 -4.61 13.13 -3.43
N ALA A 18 -3.73 12.18 -3.09
CA ALA A 18 -3.23 12.04 -1.73
C ALA A 18 -2.09 12.98 -1.43
N ALA A 19 -2.10 13.56 -0.21
CA ALA A 19 -0.96 14.27 0.33
C ALA A 19 0.06 13.26 0.89
N GLN A 20 1.27 13.73 1.17
CA GLN A 20 2.33 12.86 1.70
C GLN A 20 1.91 12.15 2.99
N GLY A 21 1.20 12.85 3.87
CA GLY A 21 0.73 12.27 5.13
C GLY A 21 -0.22 11.12 4.92
N ASP A 22 -1.14 11.28 3.97
CA ASP A 22 -2.11 10.23 3.65
C ASP A 22 -1.42 9.00 3.08
N LEU A 23 -0.42 9.23 2.26
CA LEU A 23 0.35 8.14 1.65
C LEU A 23 1.14 7.37 2.71
N ALA A 24 1.73 8.07 3.66
CA ALA A 24 2.47 7.44 4.74
C ALA A 24 1.55 6.60 5.61
N GLU A 25 0.35 7.09 5.92
CA GLU A 25 -0.62 6.33 6.68
C GLU A 25 -1.05 5.08 5.95
N LEU A 26 -1.26 5.19 4.65
CA LEU A 26 -1.66 4.05 3.83
C LEU A 26 -0.58 2.98 3.85
N ILE A 27 0.67 3.38 3.72
CA ILE A 27 1.80 2.45 3.78
C ILE A 27 1.80 1.72 5.12
N ASN A 28 1.56 2.45 6.20
CA ASN A 28 1.54 1.86 7.53
C ASN A 28 0.42 0.83 7.67
N GLU A 29 -0.78 1.16 7.19
CA GLU A 29 -1.91 0.23 7.22
C GLU A 29 -1.61 -1.04 6.43
N LEU A 30 -1.06 -0.89 5.24
CA LEU A 30 -0.72 -2.05 4.42
C LEU A 30 0.38 -2.88 5.06
N THR A 31 1.31 -2.25 5.74
CA THR A 31 2.36 -2.96 6.46
C THR A 31 1.76 -3.83 7.55
N GLN A 32 0.80 -3.31 8.30
CA GLN A 32 0.11 -4.08 9.33
C GLN A 32 -0.65 -5.25 8.73
N GLN A 33 -1.34 -5.02 7.62
CA GLN A 33 -2.06 -6.09 6.93
C GLN A 33 -1.11 -7.15 6.40
N MET A 34 0.04 -6.74 5.90
CA MET A 34 1.05 -7.67 5.43
C MET A 34 1.53 -8.59 6.56
N HIS A 35 1.79 -8.03 7.73
CA HIS A 35 2.23 -8.82 8.88
C HIS A 35 1.12 -9.78 9.33
N ALA A 36 -0.11 -9.32 9.35
CA ALA A 36 -1.24 -10.17 9.72
C ALA A 36 -1.39 -11.32 8.74
N ALA A 37 -1.25 -11.04 7.45
CA ALA A 37 -1.33 -12.09 6.43
C ALA A 37 -0.21 -13.11 6.60
N ALA A 38 0.99 -12.65 6.91
CA ALA A 38 2.12 -13.56 7.13
C ALA A 38 1.90 -14.42 8.36
N GLU A 39 1.33 -13.88 9.42
CA GLU A 39 1.01 -14.65 10.62
C GLU A 39 0.00 -15.75 10.34
N ASP A 40 -0.96 -15.46 9.46
CA ASP A 40 -1.97 -16.43 9.05
C ASP A 40 -1.47 -17.36 7.95
N LEU A 41 -0.21 -17.27 7.59
CA LEU A 41 0.42 -18.09 6.55
C LEU A 41 -0.16 -17.83 5.16
N HIS A 42 -0.74 -16.67 4.95
CA HIS A 42 -1.20 -16.23 3.62
C HIS A 42 -0.05 -15.55 2.89
N PHE A 43 0.92 -16.36 2.47
CA PHE A 43 2.16 -15.83 1.92
C PHE A 43 1.98 -15.09 0.60
N GLU A 44 1.05 -15.56 -0.23
CA GLU A 44 0.78 -14.87 -1.50
C GLU A 44 0.21 -13.48 -1.26
N LEU A 45 -0.70 -13.38 -0.31
CA LEU A 45 -1.28 -12.09 0.04
C LEU A 45 -0.23 -11.18 0.65
N ALA A 46 0.58 -11.72 1.54
CA ALA A 46 1.66 -10.94 2.15
C ALA A 46 2.63 -10.42 1.10
N ALA A 47 2.96 -11.22 0.10
CA ALA A 47 3.84 -10.81 -0.98
C ALA A 47 3.23 -9.70 -1.82
N ARG A 48 1.94 -9.79 -2.12
CA ARG A 48 1.24 -8.73 -2.85
C ARG A 48 1.23 -7.42 -2.08
N LEU A 49 0.93 -7.51 -0.79
CA LEU A 49 0.92 -6.32 0.06
C LEU A 49 2.30 -5.70 0.13
N ARG A 50 3.33 -6.53 0.20
CA ARG A 50 4.70 -6.03 0.19
C ARG A 50 5.01 -5.26 -1.10
N ASP A 51 4.60 -5.81 -2.24
CA ASP A 51 4.82 -5.16 -3.52
C ASP A 51 4.09 -3.81 -3.60
N GLU A 52 2.85 -3.77 -3.13
CA GLU A 52 2.09 -2.52 -3.09
C GLU A 52 2.77 -1.50 -2.19
N ILE A 53 3.26 -1.94 -1.04
CA ILE A 53 3.97 -1.07 -0.11
C ILE A 53 5.21 -0.48 -0.78
N GLN A 54 5.96 -1.29 -1.50
CA GLN A 54 7.16 -0.81 -2.19
C GLN A 54 6.82 0.23 -3.25
N ASP A 55 5.76 0.00 -4.00
CA ASP A 55 5.30 0.97 -4.99
C ASP A 55 4.90 2.28 -4.33
N LEU A 56 4.17 2.20 -3.23
CA LEU A 56 3.76 3.40 -2.50
C LEU A 56 4.95 4.15 -1.93
N LYS A 57 5.94 3.42 -1.45
CA LYS A 57 7.16 4.05 -0.95
C LYS A 57 7.90 4.78 -2.06
N LYS A 58 7.91 4.22 -3.26
CA LYS A 58 8.52 4.89 -4.41
C LYS A 58 7.78 6.18 -4.73
N GLU A 59 6.46 6.12 -4.71
CA GLU A 59 5.64 7.32 -4.94
C GLU A 59 5.91 8.39 -3.90
N LEU A 60 5.96 7.99 -2.63
CA LEU A 60 6.23 8.92 -1.55
C LEU A 60 7.61 9.57 -1.72
N ARG A 61 8.59 8.77 -2.10
CA ARG A 61 9.94 9.28 -2.33
C ARG A 61 9.97 10.25 -3.49
N ALA A 62 9.23 9.93 -4.55
CA ALA A 62 9.13 10.81 -5.71
C ALA A 62 8.50 12.15 -5.34
N MET A 63 7.47 12.13 -4.51
CA MET A 63 6.83 13.35 -4.04
C MET A 63 7.80 14.22 -3.24
N ARG A 64 8.60 13.60 -2.39
CA ARG A 64 9.61 14.33 -1.62
C ARG A 64 10.70 14.89 -2.52
N ALA A 65 11.11 14.13 -3.52
CA ALA A 65 12.14 14.56 -4.44
C ALA A 65 11.66 15.72 -5.32
N ALA A 66 10.36 15.78 -5.58
CA ALA A 66 9.79 16.83 -6.42
C ALA A 66 9.76 18.20 -5.72
N ASP A 67 9.79 18.19 -4.41
CA ASP A 67 9.81 19.42 -3.63
C ASP A 67 11.22 20.04 -3.64
#